data_e38961ff9efa86b0f562ff997f20f277
#
_entry.id   e38961ff9efa86b0f562ff997f20f277
#
_cell.length_a   1.000
_cell.length_b   1.000
_cell.length_c   1.000
_cell.angle_alpha   90.00
_cell.angle_beta   90.00
_cell.angle_gamma   90.00
#
_symmetry.space_group_name_H-M   'P 1'
#
loop_
_entity.id
_entity.type
_entity.pdbx_description
1 polymer ?
#
loop_
_entity_poly.entity_id
_entity_poly.type
_entity_poly.pdbx_seq_one_letter_code
_entity_poly.pdbx_strand_id
1 'polypeptide(L)'
;MAKIQRRGMKRMSKTMAVLTLVFAVSIVSLSVNVASAQAVPEWVKNTALWYGEGIVSEGEFLNMIKFLIENEVIVIDSVVEPVPQSVETQVVIPNGNYDVTGAGFYSPLNLEIPVGSTVTWVNDDSVPHNIQSIDLEGKVTQLFNSPPLNTGDRFDHTFEEEGVFKYYCSFHPWRVGLVTVS
;
A
#
# COMPACT_ATOMS: atom_id res chain seq x y z
N MET A 1 -48.65 68.64 -53.16
CA MET A 1 -48.17 69.83 -52.42
C MET A 1 -47.64 69.40 -51.05
N ALA A 2 -46.37 69.69 -50.83
CA ALA A 2 -45.71 70.06 -49.57
C ALA A 2 -45.82 69.07 -48.40
N LYS A 3 -44.84 68.85 -47.62
CA LYS A 3 -43.63 69.58 -47.24
C LYS A 3 -42.72 68.60 -46.47
N ILE A 4 -41.51 68.63 -46.88
CA ILE A 4 -40.38 67.99 -46.15
C ILE A 4 -40.23 68.60 -44.77
N GLN A 5 -40.04 67.80 -43.73
CA GLN A 5 -39.45 68.34 -42.52
C GLN A 5 -38.45 67.40 -41.95
N ARG A 6 -37.19 67.73 -42.12
CA ARG A 6 -36.00 67.17 -41.47
C ARG A 6 -35.96 67.66 -40.02
N ARG A 7 -35.80 66.79 -39.10
CA ARG A 7 -35.26 67.04 -37.77
C ARG A 7 -34.55 65.77 -37.36
N GLY A 8 -33.34 65.78 -37.18
CA GLY A 8 -32.51 66.54 -36.31
C GLY A 8 -31.78 65.46 -35.52
N MET A 9 -30.59 65.04 -36.02
CA MET A 9 -29.75 64.05 -35.35
C MET A 9 -29.19 64.62 -34.05
N LYS A 10 -29.68 64.19 -32.91
CA LYS A 10 -28.97 64.35 -31.64
C LYS A 10 -27.95 63.27 -31.52
N ARG A 11 -26.69 63.63 -31.64
CA ARG A 11 -25.58 62.85 -31.20
C ARG A 11 -25.69 62.65 -29.70
N MET A 12 -26.05 61.46 -29.29
CA MET A 12 -25.81 61.01 -27.91
C MET A 12 -24.45 60.33 -27.88
N SER A 13 -23.54 60.92 -27.12
CA SER A 13 -22.25 60.42 -26.77
C SER A 13 -22.42 59.10 -26.06
N LYS A 14 -21.88 58.03 -26.65
CA LYS A 14 -21.83 56.70 -26.04
C LYS A 14 -20.54 56.58 -25.26
N THR A 15 -20.63 56.87 -24.02
CA THR A 15 -19.68 56.26 -23.06
C THR A 15 -20.20 54.88 -22.70
N MET A 16 -19.89 53.95 -23.54
CA MET A 16 -20.13 52.55 -23.25
C MET A 16 -18.93 52.07 -22.44
N ALA A 17 -19.09 52.03 -21.12
CA ALA A 17 -18.16 51.40 -20.23
C ALA A 17 -18.23 49.90 -20.51
N VAL A 18 -17.23 49.41 -21.23
CA VAL A 18 -16.98 47.96 -21.37
C VAL A 18 -16.37 47.50 -20.06
N LEU A 19 -17.22 46.91 -19.21
CA LEU A 19 -16.81 46.20 -18.02
C LEU A 19 -16.23 44.86 -18.48
N THR A 20 -14.96 44.85 -18.83
CA THR A 20 -14.23 43.60 -19.03
C THR A 20 -14.02 42.93 -17.68
N LEU A 21 -14.87 41.95 -17.38
CA LEU A 21 -14.72 41.05 -16.27
C LEU A 21 -13.57 40.11 -16.62
N VAL A 22 -12.34 40.45 -16.16
CA VAL A 22 -11.20 39.55 -16.23
C VAL A 22 -11.41 38.50 -15.14
N PHE A 23 -11.94 37.34 -15.53
CA PHE A 23 -11.87 36.13 -14.71
C PHE A 23 -10.41 35.70 -14.69
N ALA A 24 -9.69 36.11 -13.65
CA ALA A 24 -8.41 35.49 -13.31
C ALA A 24 -8.70 34.07 -12.83
N VAL A 25 -8.67 33.13 -13.75
CA VAL A 25 -8.61 31.71 -13.43
C VAL A 25 -7.23 31.50 -12.85
N SER A 26 -7.14 31.53 -11.52
CA SER A 26 -5.97 31.05 -10.80
C SER A 26 -5.88 29.55 -11.02
N ILE A 27 -5.10 29.16 -12.00
CA ILE A 27 -4.67 27.77 -12.15
C ILE A 27 -3.72 27.52 -10.99
N VAL A 28 -4.26 26.98 -9.89
CA VAL A 28 -3.43 26.32 -8.88
C VAL A 28 -2.85 25.10 -9.55
N SER A 29 -1.65 25.25 -10.08
CA SER A 29 -0.84 24.13 -10.50
C SER A 29 -0.52 23.33 -9.24
N LEU A 30 -1.34 22.30 -8.93
CA LEU A 30 -0.92 21.23 -8.06
C LEU A 30 0.28 20.58 -8.76
N SER A 31 1.47 20.98 -8.35
CA SER A 31 2.68 20.22 -8.62
C SER A 31 2.53 18.89 -7.88
N VAL A 32 2.00 17.90 -8.57
CA VAL A 32 2.12 16.51 -8.14
C VAL A 32 3.60 16.22 -8.21
N ASN A 33 4.30 16.30 -7.08
CA ASN A 33 5.61 15.70 -6.94
C ASN A 33 5.42 14.19 -7.10
N VAL A 34 5.49 13.71 -8.33
CA VAL A 34 5.75 12.30 -8.58
C VAL A 34 7.15 12.08 -8.00
N ALA A 35 7.20 11.53 -6.78
CA ALA A 35 8.43 10.99 -6.25
C ALA A 35 8.95 10.03 -7.32
N SER A 36 10.01 10.42 -8.02
CA SER A 36 10.72 9.52 -8.92
C SER A 36 11.14 8.35 -8.06
N ALA A 37 10.57 7.19 -8.28
CA ALA A 37 11.03 5.97 -7.64
C ALA A 37 12.53 5.87 -7.94
N GLN A 38 13.35 6.17 -6.94
CA GLN A 38 14.79 6.17 -7.09
C GLN A 38 15.19 4.73 -7.36
N ALA A 39 15.68 4.48 -8.57
CA ALA A 39 16.01 3.12 -8.98
C ALA A 39 17.09 2.58 -8.03
N VAL A 40 16.81 1.44 -7.41
CA VAL A 40 17.77 0.77 -6.54
C VAL A 40 19.06 0.53 -7.33
N PRO A 41 20.23 1.05 -6.88
CA PRO A 41 21.49 0.85 -7.57
C PRO A 41 21.82 -0.62 -7.80
N GLU A 42 22.47 -0.93 -8.92
CA GLU A 42 22.74 -2.32 -9.31
C GLU A 42 23.61 -3.07 -8.29
N TRP A 43 24.58 -2.38 -7.66
CA TRP A 43 25.39 -2.99 -6.61
C TRP A 43 24.60 -3.41 -5.37
N VAL A 44 23.53 -2.70 -5.03
CA VAL A 44 22.62 -3.08 -3.93
C VAL A 44 21.89 -4.36 -4.26
N LYS A 45 21.38 -4.49 -5.49
CA LYS A 45 20.74 -5.71 -5.97
C LYS A 45 21.70 -6.91 -5.96
N ASN A 46 22.92 -6.70 -6.40
CA ASN A 46 23.95 -7.73 -6.39
C ASN A 46 24.30 -8.18 -4.96
N THR A 47 24.41 -7.25 -4.00
CA THR A 47 24.68 -7.58 -2.61
C THR A 47 23.54 -8.37 -1.98
N ALA A 48 22.29 -8.03 -2.28
CA ALA A 48 21.13 -8.77 -1.83
C ALA A 48 21.09 -10.19 -2.42
N LEU A 49 21.46 -10.35 -3.69
CA LEU A 49 21.59 -11.67 -4.34
C LEU A 49 22.67 -12.50 -3.68
N TRP A 50 23.86 -11.94 -3.47
CA TRP A 50 24.99 -12.63 -2.84
C TRP A 50 24.72 -13.02 -1.39
N TYR A 51 23.93 -12.21 -0.65
CA TYR A 51 23.45 -12.60 0.68
C TYR A 51 22.52 -13.81 0.58
N GLY A 52 21.58 -13.82 -0.37
CA GLY A 52 20.69 -14.94 -0.61
C GLY A 52 21.43 -16.24 -1.02
N GLU A 53 22.58 -16.12 -1.70
CA GLU A 53 23.45 -17.22 -2.09
C GLU A 53 24.46 -17.63 -0.99
N GLY A 54 24.46 -16.93 0.16
CA GLY A 54 25.38 -17.19 1.27
C GLY A 54 26.84 -16.75 1.02
N ILE A 55 27.09 -15.94 -0.01
CA ILE A 55 28.41 -15.39 -0.34
C ILE A 55 28.76 -14.21 0.57
N VAL A 56 27.76 -13.42 0.97
CA VAL A 56 27.87 -12.28 1.88
C VAL A 56 27.26 -12.68 3.21
N SER A 57 27.97 -12.44 4.30
CA SER A 57 27.47 -12.73 5.65
C SER A 57 26.34 -11.76 6.05
N GLU A 58 25.52 -12.17 7.03
CA GLU A 58 24.46 -11.31 7.59
C GLU A 58 25.01 -9.96 8.10
N GLY A 59 26.16 -9.98 8.79
CA GLY A 59 26.79 -8.77 9.31
C GLY A 59 27.21 -7.80 8.20
N GLU A 60 27.75 -8.29 7.09
CA GLU A 60 28.11 -7.48 5.93
C GLU A 60 26.88 -6.92 5.25
N PHE A 61 25.82 -7.73 5.11
CA PHE A 61 24.55 -7.29 4.54
C PHE A 61 23.89 -6.19 5.40
N LEU A 62 23.83 -6.36 6.71
CA LEU A 62 23.29 -5.36 7.65
C LEU A 62 24.13 -4.07 7.65
N ASN A 63 25.45 -4.17 7.55
CA ASN A 63 26.31 -2.99 7.42
C ASN A 63 26.05 -2.23 6.11
N MET A 64 25.76 -2.93 5.01
CA MET A 64 25.34 -2.30 3.77
C MET A 64 24.01 -1.56 3.94
N ILE A 65 23.01 -2.16 4.54
CA ILE A 65 21.72 -1.50 4.78
C ILE A 65 21.92 -0.25 5.64
N LYS A 66 22.70 -0.36 6.72
CA LYS A 66 23.04 0.77 7.59
C LYS A 66 23.71 1.90 6.78
N PHE A 67 24.70 1.58 5.96
CA PHE A 67 25.36 2.55 5.09
C PHE A 67 24.39 3.25 4.14
N LEU A 68 23.44 2.52 3.55
CA LEU A 68 22.43 3.08 2.65
C LEU A 68 21.52 4.10 3.35
N ILE A 69 21.15 3.84 4.60
CA ILE A 69 20.32 4.73 5.42
C ILE A 69 21.14 5.95 5.88
N GLU A 70 22.35 5.74 6.40
CA GLU A 70 23.21 6.81 6.92
C GLU A 70 23.69 7.79 5.84
N ASN A 71 23.79 7.35 4.59
CA ASN A 71 24.18 8.18 3.46
C ASN A 71 22.99 8.64 2.61
N GLU A 72 21.76 8.52 3.11
CA GLU A 72 20.53 8.96 2.43
C GLU A 72 20.33 8.36 1.03
N VAL A 73 20.98 7.22 0.71
CA VAL A 73 20.77 6.48 -0.53
C VAL A 73 19.41 5.79 -0.51
N ILE A 74 18.99 5.34 0.67
CA ILE A 74 17.63 4.94 0.97
C ILE A 74 17.11 5.91 2.02
N VAL A 75 16.20 6.76 1.63
CA VAL A 75 15.46 7.63 2.56
C VAL A 75 14.25 6.85 3.03
N ILE A 76 14.25 6.46 4.29
CA ILE A 76 13.05 5.97 4.94
C ILE A 76 12.29 7.23 5.34
N ASP A 77 11.41 7.70 4.46
CA ASP A 77 10.51 8.80 4.79
C ASP A 77 9.58 8.33 5.91
N SER A 78 9.97 8.67 7.14
CA SER A 78 9.10 8.53 8.31
C SER A 78 8.01 9.63 8.33
N VAL A 79 7.67 10.19 7.18
CA VAL A 79 6.50 11.05 7.03
C VAL A 79 5.29 10.15 6.86
N VAL A 80 4.90 9.54 7.95
CA VAL A 80 3.50 9.12 8.09
C VAL A 80 2.71 10.41 8.35
N GLU A 81 2.39 11.18 7.30
CA GLU A 81 1.17 11.97 7.37
C GLU A 81 0.04 10.96 7.64
N PRO A 82 -0.87 11.25 8.58
CA PRO A 82 -2.04 10.39 8.76
C PRO A 82 -2.92 10.53 7.53
N VAL A 83 -2.59 9.80 6.46
CA VAL A 83 -3.56 9.40 5.47
C VAL A 83 -4.62 8.66 6.28
N PRO A 84 -5.93 8.91 6.12
CA PRO A 84 -6.92 8.05 6.71
C PRO A 84 -6.62 6.64 6.19
N GLN A 85 -5.90 5.88 6.98
CA GLN A 85 -5.58 4.49 6.67
C GLN A 85 -6.92 3.78 6.68
N SER A 86 -7.38 3.39 5.49
CA SER A 86 -8.21 2.21 5.44
C SER A 86 -7.32 1.11 6.02
N VAL A 87 -7.55 0.76 7.28
CA VAL A 87 -6.80 -0.30 7.94
C VAL A 87 -6.94 -1.51 7.03
N GLU A 88 -5.83 -1.91 6.39
CA GLU A 88 -5.84 -3.12 5.58
C GLU A 88 -6.16 -4.26 6.55
N THR A 89 -7.28 -4.92 6.34
CA THR A 89 -7.74 -6.04 7.17
C THR A 89 -7.77 -7.34 6.38
N GLN A 90 -7.08 -7.35 5.25
CA GLN A 90 -7.02 -8.52 4.37
C GLN A 90 -5.60 -9.06 4.26
N VAL A 91 -5.47 -10.38 4.30
CA VAL A 91 -4.25 -11.12 3.98
C VAL A 91 -4.52 -11.97 2.76
N VAL A 92 -3.71 -11.84 1.73
CA VAL A 92 -3.76 -12.68 0.54
C VAL A 92 -2.79 -13.85 0.68
N ILE A 93 -3.24 -15.05 0.35
CA ILE A 93 -2.41 -16.23 0.12
C ILE A 93 -2.13 -16.25 -1.38
N PRO A 94 -0.99 -15.73 -1.86
CA PRO A 94 -0.78 -15.52 -3.29
C PRO A 94 -0.47 -16.82 -4.02
N ASN A 95 -0.64 -16.79 -5.34
CA ASN A 95 -0.25 -17.92 -6.18
C ASN A 95 1.23 -18.29 -5.98
N GLY A 96 1.51 -19.58 -5.81
CA GLY A 96 2.84 -20.09 -5.49
C GLY A 96 3.19 -20.09 -3.99
N ASN A 97 2.23 -19.83 -3.11
CA ASN A 97 2.44 -19.94 -1.66
C ASN A 97 2.82 -21.37 -1.26
N TYR A 98 2.36 -22.37 -2.00
CA TYR A 98 2.70 -23.79 -1.79
C TYR A 98 4.16 -24.13 -2.10
N ASP A 99 4.86 -23.32 -2.91
CA ASP A 99 6.25 -23.62 -3.31
C ASP A 99 7.23 -23.18 -2.23
N VAL A 100 7.96 -24.14 -1.63
CA VAL A 100 8.94 -23.90 -0.57
C VAL A 100 10.09 -23.01 -1.04
N THR A 101 10.42 -23.03 -2.33
CA THR A 101 11.52 -22.26 -2.94
C THR A 101 11.05 -20.93 -3.52
N GLY A 102 9.73 -20.76 -3.68
CA GLY A 102 9.12 -19.58 -4.30
C GLY A 102 8.97 -18.40 -3.34
N ALA A 103 8.73 -17.22 -3.92
CA ALA A 103 8.52 -15.96 -3.20
C ALA A 103 7.05 -15.73 -2.78
N GLY A 104 6.19 -16.73 -2.86
CA GLY A 104 4.76 -16.65 -2.54
C GLY A 104 4.49 -16.57 -1.03
N PHE A 105 4.96 -15.53 -0.34
CA PHE A 105 4.63 -15.28 1.06
C PHE A 105 3.23 -14.70 1.21
N TYR A 106 2.64 -14.82 2.40
CA TYR A 106 1.41 -14.07 2.74
C TYR A 106 1.60 -12.57 2.47
N SER A 107 0.57 -11.91 2.00
CA SER A 107 0.63 -10.48 1.70
C SER A 107 -0.52 -9.73 2.39
N PRO A 108 -0.19 -8.85 3.36
CA PRO A 108 1.13 -8.66 3.97
C PRO A 108 1.59 -9.86 4.80
N LEU A 109 2.91 -9.99 5.02
CA LEU A 109 3.48 -11.05 5.87
C LEU A 109 3.19 -10.81 7.35
N ASN A 110 3.22 -9.56 7.78
CA ASN A 110 2.77 -9.06 9.07
C ASN A 110 1.70 -8.01 8.84
N LEU A 111 0.49 -8.27 9.30
CA LEU A 111 -0.63 -7.34 9.24
C LEU A 111 -0.79 -6.66 10.60
N GLU A 112 -0.77 -5.32 10.63
CA GLU A 112 -0.95 -4.53 11.84
C GLU A 112 -2.37 -3.96 11.88
N ILE A 113 -3.11 -4.21 12.96
CA ILE A 113 -4.51 -3.82 13.10
C ILE A 113 -4.83 -3.34 14.52
N PRO A 114 -5.85 -2.47 14.69
CA PRO A 114 -6.42 -2.17 16.01
C PRO A 114 -7.18 -3.36 16.60
N VAL A 115 -7.28 -3.40 17.94
CA VAL A 115 -8.18 -4.32 18.66
C VAL A 115 -9.62 -4.18 18.14
N GLY A 116 -10.33 -5.28 18.02
CA GLY A 116 -11.70 -5.35 17.49
C GLY A 116 -11.77 -5.44 15.98
N SER A 117 -10.65 -5.43 15.26
CA SER A 117 -10.62 -5.56 13.80
C SER A 117 -10.85 -7.01 13.36
N THR A 118 -11.55 -7.17 12.23
CA THR A 118 -11.72 -8.46 11.56
C THR A 118 -10.72 -8.59 10.42
N VAL A 119 -9.92 -9.66 10.43
CA VAL A 119 -9.00 -10.00 9.34
C VAL A 119 -9.65 -11.03 8.42
N THR A 120 -9.55 -10.79 7.12
CA THR A 120 -10.00 -11.70 6.07
C THR A 120 -8.79 -12.30 5.35
N TRP A 121 -8.60 -13.61 5.41
CA TRP A 121 -7.66 -14.33 4.55
C TRP A 121 -8.35 -14.74 3.26
N VAL A 122 -7.70 -14.50 2.13
CA VAL A 122 -8.19 -14.86 0.80
C VAL A 122 -7.19 -15.80 0.14
N ASN A 123 -7.64 -16.96 -0.32
CA ASN A 123 -6.78 -17.86 -1.06
C ASN A 123 -6.80 -17.53 -2.56
N ASP A 124 -5.76 -16.88 -3.07
CA ASP A 124 -5.52 -16.62 -4.49
C ASP A 124 -4.54 -17.64 -5.11
N ASP A 125 -4.10 -18.65 -4.33
CA ASP A 125 -3.26 -19.73 -4.87
C ASP A 125 -4.12 -20.72 -5.67
N SER A 126 -3.47 -21.44 -6.55
CA SER A 126 -4.07 -22.49 -7.36
C SER A 126 -4.33 -23.81 -6.61
N VAL A 127 -3.86 -23.90 -5.36
CA VAL A 127 -4.01 -25.08 -4.48
C VAL A 127 -4.74 -24.72 -3.19
N PRO A 128 -5.36 -25.70 -2.50
CA PRO A 128 -6.00 -25.45 -1.22
C PRO A 128 -4.99 -25.07 -0.12
N HIS A 129 -5.40 -24.15 0.74
CA HIS A 129 -4.70 -23.76 1.95
C HIS A 129 -5.64 -23.83 3.17
N ASN A 130 -5.08 -23.73 4.36
CA ASN A 130 -5.84 -23.41 5.56
C ASN A 130 -5.05 -22.43 6.44
N ILE A 131 -5.75 -21.79 7.37
CA ILE A 131 -5.16 -20.91 8.35
C ILE A 131 -5.28 -21.57 9.71
N GLN A 132 -4.15 -21.83 10.38
CA GLN A 132 -4.12 -22.35 11.74
C GLN A 132 -3.25 -21.48 12.62
N SER A 133 -3.81 -21.02 13.74
CA SER A 133 -3.09 -20.28 14.77
C SER A 133 -2.08 -21.16 15.47
N ILE A 134 -0.87 -20.61 15.73
CA ILE A 134 0.21 -21.28 16.45
C ILE A 134 0.78 -20.38 17.56
N ASP A 135 1.32 -20.98 18.62
CA ASP A 135 2.07 -20.26 19.64
C ASP A 135 3.51 -19.92 19.18
N LEU A 136 4.29 -19.35 20.06
CA LEU A 136 5.68 -18.96 19.75
C LEU A 136 6.58 -20.17 19.48
N GLU A 137 6.27 -21.32 20.07
CA GLU A 137 6.95 -22.59 19.90
C GLU A 137 6.50 -23.35 18.64
N GLY A 138 5.50 -22.83 17.91
CA GLY A 138 4.98 -23.41 16.67
C GLY A 138 3.93 -24.50 16.89
N LYS A 139 3.39 -24.64 18.11
CA LYS A 139 2.31 -25.58 18.40
C LYS A 139 0.97 -24.96 18.03
N VAL A 140 0.12 -25.74 17.36
CA VAL A 140 -1.25 -25.31 16.99
C VAL A 140 -2.05 -24.95 18.24
N THR A 141 -2.65 -23.79 18.19
CA THR A 141 -3.62 -23.29 19.18
C THR A 141 -5.04 -23.42 18.65
N GLN A 142 -6.03 -23.08 19.47
CA GLN A 142 -7.45 -23.08 19.08
C GLN A 142 -8.01 -21.65 18.96
N LEU A 143 -7.12 -20.64 18.83
CA LEU A 143 -7.55 -19.24 18.76
C LEU A 143 -8.35 -18.97 17.48
N PHE A 144 -7.80 -19.38 16.34
CA PHE A 144 -8.51 -19.34 15.07
C PHE A 144 -7.98 -20.41 14.12
N ASN A 145 -8.89 -21.11 13.47
CA ASN A 145 -8.56 -22.20 12.54
C ASN A 145 -9.62 -22.27 11.44
N SER A 146 -9.20 -22.14 10.19
CA SER A 146 -10.09 -22.26 9.05
C SER A 146 -10.30 -23.71 8.61
N PRO A 147 -11.40 -24.01 7.92
CA PRO A 147 -11.46 -25.18 7.05
C PRO A 147 -10.45 -25.03 5.89
N PRO A 148 -10.25 -26.08 5.05
CA PRO A 148 -9.56 -25.90 3.78
C PRO A 148 -10.23 -24.83 2.92
N LEU A 149 -9.43 -23.89 2.42
CA LEU A 149 -9.83 -22.81 1.54
C LEU A 149 -9.37 -23.14 0.12
N ASN A 150 -10.28 -23.35 -0.81
CA ASN A 150 -9.96 -23.46 -2.23
C ASN A 150 -9.65 -22.09 -2.83
N THR A 151 -9.16 -22.05 -4.06
CA THR A 151 -8.92 -20.79 -4.78
C THR A 151 -10.17 -19.90 -4.76
N GLY A 152 -10.03 -18.67 -4.28
CA GLY A 152 -11.11 -17.68 -4.13
C GLY A 152 -11.88 -17.76 -2.81
N ASP A 153 -11.71 -18.83 -2.01
CA ASP A 153 -12.34 -18.94 -0.69
C ASP A 153 -11.73 -17.96 0.31
N ARG A 154 -12.52 -17.63 1.33
CA ARG A 154 -12.19 -16.65 2.37
C ARG A 154 -12.39 -17.23 3.76
N PHE A 155 -11.63 -16.70 4.71
CA PHE A 155 -11.79 -16.97 6.13
C PHE A 155 -11.65 -15.68 6.91
N ASP A 156 -12.59 -15.41 7.83
CA ASP A 156 -12.61 -14.22 8.66
C ASP A 156 -12.38 -14.58 10.13
N HIS A 157 -11.61 -13.71 10.84
CA HIS A 157 -11.47 -13.79 12.29
C HIS A 157 -11.35 -12.40 12.89
N THR A 158 -12.07 -12.14 14.00
CA THR A 158 -12.02 -10.88 14.75
C THR A 158 -11.06 -11.01 15.93
N PHE A 159 -10.12 -10.07 16.05
CA PHE A 159 -9.13 -10.04 17.12
C PHE A 159 -9.57 -9.09 18.22
N GLU A 160 -9.98 -9.66 19.37
CA GLU A 160 -10.53 -8.91 20.50
C GLU A 160 -9.46 -8.50 21.53
N GLU A 161 -8.22 -8.98 21.41
CA GLU A 161 -7.15 -8.75 22.36
C GLU A 161 -5.87 -8.28 21.66
N GLU A 162 -5.08 -7.41 22.34
CA GLU A 162 -3.76 -7.01 21.88
C GLU A 162 -2.80 -8.21 21.88
N GLY A 163 -1.85 -8.20 20.94
CA GLY A 163 -0.83 -9.23 20.88
C GLY A 163 -0.27 -9.48 19.49
N VAL A 164 0.63 -10.47 19.41
CA VAL A 164 1.19 -10.97 18.15
C VAL A 164 0.70 -12.40 17.94
N PHE A 165 -0.07 -12.58 16.91
CA PHE A 165 -0.72 -13.84 16.56
C PHE A 165 -0.04 -14.44 15.34
N LYS A 166 0.63 -15.57 15.54
CA LYS A 166 1.25 -16.34 14.46
C LYS A 166 0.25 -17.31 13.86
N TYR A 167 0.35 -17.52 12.58
CA TYR A 167 -0.43 -18.54 11.87
C TYR A 167 0.37 -19.18 10.73
N TYR A 168 -0.08 -20.33 10.28
CA TYR A 168 0.53 -21.07 9.18
C TYR A 168 -0.53 -21.86 8.41
N CYS A 169 -0.14 -22.45 7.29
CA CYS A 169 -0.93 -23.46 6.58
C CYS A 169 -0.43 -24.86 6.95
N SER A 170 -1.30 -25.77 7.43
CA SER A 170 -0.88 -27.13 7.78
C SER A 170 -0.49 -27.98 6.56
N PHE A 171 -0.96 -27.60 5.34
CA PHE A 171 -0.56 -28.25 4.10
C PHE A 171 0.83 -27.78 3.64
N HIS A 172 1.23 -26.55 4.02
CA HIS A 172 2.47 -25.89 3.62
C HIS A 172 3.14 -25.26 4.84
N PRO A 173 3.68 -26.07 5.79
CA PRO A 173 4.07 -25.59 7.12
C PRO A 173 5.27 -24.62 7.13
N TRP A 174 5.94 -24.43 6.01
CA TRP A 174 7.03 -23.46 5.83
C TRP A 174 6.52 -22.03 5.64
N ARG A 175 5.20 -21.83 5.46
CA ARG A 175 4.60 -20.50 5.34
C ARG A 175 3.98 -20.06 6.65
N VAL A 176 4.62 -19.11 7.28
CA VAL A 176 4.18 -18.52 8.55
C VAL A 176 3.88 -17.04 8.31
N GLY A 177 2.73 -16.57 8.80
CA GLY A 177 2.34 -15.17 8.81
C GLY A 177 2.08 -14.68 10.22
N LEU A 178 1.93 -13.36 10.35
CA LEU A 178 1.73 -12.65 11.60
C LEU A 178 0.54 -11.68 11.49
N VAL A 179 -0.21 -11.54 12.58
CA VAL A 179 -1.11 -10.42 12.82
C VAL A 179 -0.69 -9.76 14.12
N THR A 180 -0.35 -8.49 14.07
CA THR A 180 -0.03 -7.66 15.24
C THR A 180 -1.23 -6.78 15.56
N VAL A 181 -1.75 -6.90 16.78
CA VAL A 181 -2.93 -6.20 17.27
C VAL A 181 -2.53 -5.23 18.37
N SER A 182 -2.88 -3.95 18.25
CA SER A 182 -2.52 -2.88 19.19
C SER A 182 -3.63 -1.85 19.40
#